data_f0a842efc1b843212013ea985acd23c0
#
_entry.id   f0a842efc1b843212013ea985acd23c0
#
_cell.length_a   1.000
_cell.length_b   1.000
_cell.length_c   1.000
_cell.angle_alpha   90.00
_cell.angle_beta   90.00
_cell.angle_gamma   90.00
#
_symmetry.space_group_name_H-M   'P 1'
#
loop_
_entity.id
_entity.type
_entity.pdbx_description
1 polymer ?
#
loop_
_entity_poly.entity_id
_entity_poly.type
_entity_poly.pdbx_seq_one_letter_code
_entity_poly.pdbx_strand_id
1 'polypeptide(L)'
;MTQHYDTDVLIIGTGPAGSTLGLALANYGIKVQLFTQFSWLANSPRAHITNQRAMEVLRDLGVEEQVKEIATPWEQMGESLITTSLVGEEIARMTA
;
A
#
# COMPACT_ATOMS: atom_id res chain seq x y z
N MET A 1 -32.10 -22.90 -11.21
CA MET A 1 -31.91 -21.60 -11.89
C MET A 1 -30.47 -21.18 -11.76
N THR A 2 -29.82 -20.92 -12.87
CA THR A 2 -28.40 -20.47 -12.85
C THR A 2 -28.37 -18.97 -12.72
N GLN A 3 -27.73 -18.45 -11.68
CA GLN A 3 -27.49 -17.03 -11.56
C GLN A 3 -26.20 -16.67 -12.30
N HIS A 4 -26.23 -15.55 -13.00
CA HIS A 4 -25.08 -15.04 -13.73
C HIS A 4 -24.52 -13.80 -13.04
N TYR A 5 -23.20 -13.80 -12.79
CA TYR A 5 -22.50 -12.70 -12.17
C TYR A 5 -21.39 -12.20 -13.10
N ASP A 6 -21.23 -10.88 -13.18
CA ASP A 6 -20.18 -10.26 -13.99
C ASP A 6 -18.81 -10.36 -13.32
N THR A 7 -18.76 -10.49 -12.02
CA THR A 7 -17.54 -10.62 -11.25
C THR A 7 -17.78 -11.46 -9.99
N ASP A 8 -16.72 -12.05 -9.45
CA ASP A 8 -16.81 -12.80 -8.19
C ASP A 8 -16.65 -11.91 -6.98
N VAL A 9 -15.82 -10.88 -7.09
CA VAL A 9 -15.54 -9.93 -6.01
C VAL A 9 -15.59 -8.51 -6.54
N LEU A 10 -16.28 -7.66 -5.81
CA LEU A 10 -16.37 -6.23 -6.09
C LEU A 10 -15.64 -5.47 -4.99
N ILE A 11 -14.67 -4.65 -5.38
CA ILE A 11 -13.90 -3.83 -4.45
C ILE A 11 -14.25 -2.37 -4.66
N ILE A 12 -14.70 -1.71 -3.60
CA ILE A 12 -15.00 -0.28 -3.63
C ILE A 12 -13.83 0.47 -2.99
N GLY A 13 -13.12 1.22 -3.81
CA GLY A 13 -11.92 1.97 -3.40
C GLY A 13 -10.66 1.38 -4.00
N THR A 14 -9.85 2.23 -4.62
CA THR A 14 -8.60 1.84 -5.29
C THR A 14 -7.37 2.43 -4.59
N GLY A 15 -7.46 2.62 -3.29
CA GLY A 15 -6.30 2.97 -2.47
C GLY A 15 -5.36 1.77 -2.27
N PRO A 16 -4.37 1.89 -1.39
CA PRO A 16 -3.40 0.80 -1.17
C PRO A 16 -4.04 -0.53 -0.79
N ALA A 17 -5.04 -0.51 0.09
CA ALA A 17 -5.72 -1.74 0.51
C ALA A 17 -6.52 -2.38 -0.62
N GLY A 18 -7.38 -1.60 -1.30
CA GLY A 18 -8.21 -2.11 -2.39
C GLY A 18 -7.40 -2.60 -3.57
N SER A 19 -6.39 -1.85 -3.97
CA SER A 19 -5.52 -2.22 -5.09
C SER A 19 -4.69 -3.46 -4.77
N THR A 20 -4.17 -3.59 -3.55
CA THR A 20 -3.41 -4.77 -3.12
C THR A 20 -4.32 -6.00 -3.09
N LEU A 21 -5.53 -5.87 -2.55
CA LEU A 21 -6.51 -6.96 -2.54
C LEU A 21 -6.86 -7.39 -3.97
N GLY A 22 -7.10 -6.43 -4.85
CA GLY A 22 -7.42 -6.73 -6.26
C GLY A 22 -6.29 -7.50 -6.95
N LEU A 23 -5.05 -7.08 -6.75
CA LEU A 23 -3.89 -7.76 -7.30
C LEU A 23 -3.75 -9.18 -6.75
N ALA A 24 -3.91 -9.36 -5.44
CA ALA A 24 -3.83 -10.67 -4.81
C ALA A 24 -4.90 -11.62 -5.34
N LEU A 25 -6.15 -11.16 -5.43
CA LEU A 25 -7.25 -11.96 -5.95
C LEU A 25 -7.04 -12.33 -7.42
N ALA A 26 -6.56 -11.39 -8.22
CA ALA A 26 -6.26 -11.64 -9.63
C ALA A 26 -5.16 -12.69 -9.78
N ASN A 27 -4.12 -12.65 -8.93
CA ASN A 27 -3.07 -13.66 -8.92
C ASN A 27 -3.58 -15.06 -8.56
N TYR A 28 -4.65 -15.15 -7.79
CA TYR A 28 -5.33 -16.42 -7.51
C TYR A 28 -6.31 -16.84 -8.61
N GLY A 29 -6.44 -16.06 -9.67
CA GLY A 29 -7.37 -16.37 -10.76
C GLY A 29 -8.82 -16.01 -10.44
N ILE A 30 -9.07 -15.22 -9.40
CA ILE A 30 -10.41 -14.78 -9.03
C ILE A 30 -10.78 -13.55 -9.85
N LYS A 31 -11.97 -13.57 -10.42
CA LYS A 31 -12.48 -12.45 -11.21
C LYS A 31 -12.88 -11.31 -10.28
N VAL A 32 -12.23 -10.17 -10.43
CA VAL A 32 -12.40 -9.02 -9.53
C VAL A 32 -12.61 -7.73 -10.33
N GLN A 33 -13.45 -6.85 -9.81
CA GLN A 33 -13.62 -5.50 -10.33
C GLN A 33 -13.40 -4.49 -9.21
N LEU A 34 -12.69 -3.40 -9.53
CA LEU A 34 -12.42 -2.32 -8.61
C LEU A 34 -13.10 -1.04 -9.11
N PHE A 35 -13.70 -0.30 -8.18
CA PHE A 35 -14.34 0.97 -8.48
C PHE A 35 -13.85 2.05 -7.53
N THR A 36 -13.72 3.27 -8.06
CA THR A 36 -13.40 4.45 -7.27
C THR A 36 -14.27 5.62 -7.73
N GLN A 37 -14.57 6.51 -6.80
CA GLN A 37 -15.27 7.76 -7.13
C GLN A 37 -14.32 8.83 -7.67
N PHE A 38 -13.01 8.61 -7.60
CA PHE A 38 -12.00 9.58 -8.01
C PHE A 38 -11.49 9.28 -9.41
N SER A 39 -11.23 10.33 -10.18
CA SER A 39 -10.74 10.20 -11.56
C SER A 39 -9.25 9.87 -11.64
N TRP A 40 -8.51 10.05 -10.53
CA TRP A 40 -7.07 9.85 -10.49
C TRP A 40 -6.63 9.47 -9.08
N LEU A 41 -5.34 9.51 -8.84
CA LEU A 41 -4.74 9.23 -7.53
C LEU A 41 -5.16 10.29 -6.51
N ALA A 42 -4.97 9.98 -5.22
CA ALA A 42 -5.25 10.94 -4.14
C ALA A 42 -4.38 12.19 -4.29
N ASN A 43 -4.97 13.35 -3.95
CA ASN A 43 -4.27 14.64 -4.05
C ASN A 43 -3.16 14.79 -3.01
N SER A 44 -3.24 14.05 -1.91
CA SER A 44 -2.21 14.06 -0.87
C SER A 44 -1.97 12.65 -0.35
N PRO A 45 -0.75 12.32 0.02
CA PRO A 45 -0.45 11.01 0.60
C PRO A 45 -1.07 10.90 1.99
N ARG A 46 -1.65 9.74 2.28
CA ARG A 46 -2.17 9.41 3.60
C ARG A 46 -1.26 8.48 4.36
N ALA A 47 -0.53 7.65 3.63
CA ALA A 47 0.51 6.81 4.17
C ALA A 47 1.87 7.41 3.85
N HIS A 48 2.85 7.18 4.71
CA HIS A 48 4.16 7.78 4.61
C HIS A 48 5.26 6.73 4.43
N ILE A 49 5.17 5.64 5.15
CA ILE A 49 6.20 4.60 5.15
C ILE A 49 5.56 3.25 4.86
N THR A 50 6.22 2.48 4.01
CA THR A 50 5.88 1.08 3.77
C THR A 50 6.86 0.23 4.57
N ASN A 51 6.35 -0.48 5.57
CA ASN A 51 7.21 -1.28 6.46
C ASN A 51 7.70 -2.57 5.79
N GLN A 52 8.57 -3.30 6.49
CA GLN A 52 9.17 -4.52 5.98
C GLN A 52 8.12 -5.57 5.62
N ARG A 53 7.10 -5.76 6.47
CA ARG A 53 6.05 -6.75 6.21
C ARG A 53 5.24 -6.40 4.97
N ALA A 54 4.91 -5.13 4.77
CA ALA A 54 4.21 -4.67 3.57
C ALA A 54 5.06 -4.92 2.32
N MET A 55 6.36 -4.67 2.39
CA MET A 55 7.28 -4.96 1.27
C MET A 55 7.37 -6.45 0.97
N GLU A 56 7.33 -7.33 1.97
CA GLU A 56 7.28 -8.78 1.75
C GLU A 56 6.02 -9.17 0.97
N VAL A 57 4.87 -8.61 1.34
CA VAL A 57 3.60 -8.85 0.64
C VAL A 57 3.70 -8.37 -0.82
N LEU A 58 4.25 -7.17 -1.04
CA LEU A 58 4.43 -6.65 -2.40
C LEU A 58 5.40 -7.50 -3.22
N ARG A 59 6.41 -8.09 -2.59
CA ARG A 59 7.31 -9.05 -3.22
C ARG A 59 6.55 -10.30 -3.67
N ASP A 60 5.74 -10.87 -2.79
CA ASP A 60 4.93 -12.05 -3.10
C ASP A 60 3.94 -11.77 -4.23
N LEU A 61 3.44 -10.53 -4.32
CA LEU A 61 2.55 -10.10 -5.40
C LEU A 61 3.26 -9.73 -6.70
N GLY A 62 4.60 -9.71 -6.69
CA GLY A 62 5.40 -9.49 -7.89
C GLY A 62 5.60 -8.03 -8.28
N VAL A 63 5.37 -7.08 -7.38
CA VAL A 63 5.47 -5.63 -7.69
C VAL A 63 6.55 -4.92 -6.87
N GLU A 64 7.38 -5.64 -6.14
CA GLU A 64 8.42 -5.06 -5.28
C GLU A 64 9.37 -4.13 -6.04
N GLU A 65 9.85 -4.55 -7.19
CA GLU A 65 10.84 -3.77 -7.96
C GLU A 65 10.25 -2.46 -8.46
N GLN A 66 9.02 -2.48 -8.96
CA GLN A 66 8.34 -1.27 -9.41
C GLN A 66 8.14 -0.28 -8.26
N VAL A 67 7.82 -0.78 -7.06
CA VAL A 67 7.66 0.06 -5.88
C VAL A 67 9.00 0.69 -5.49
N LYS A 68 10.08 -0.08 -5.51
CA LYS A 68 11.43 0.43 -5.19
C LYS A 68 11.89 1.51 -6.17
N GLU A 69 11.57 1.40 -7.44
CA GLU A 69 11.95 2.37 -8.46
C GLU A 69 11.39 3.76 -8.21
N ILE A 70 10.16 3.85 -7.69
CA ILE A 70 9.49 5.13 -7.45
C ILE A 70 9.55 5.59 -5.99
N ALA A 71 10.00 4.75 -5.08
CA ALA A 71 10.13 5.09 -3.67
C ALA A 71 11.31 6.05 -3.44
N THR A 72 11.22 6.81 -2.35
CA THR A 72 12.37 7.63 -1.92
C THR A 72 13.55 6.72 -1.61
N PRO A 73 14.74 6.99 -2.20
CA PRO A 73 15.93 6.21 -1.89
C PRO A 73 16.25 6.19 -0.40
N TRP A 74 16.69 5.04 0.08
CA TRP A 74 17.00 4.83 1.49
C TRP A 74 17.93 5.89 2.06
N GLU A 75 18.94 6.28 1.30
CA GLU A 75 19.95 7.26 1.71
C GLU A 75 19.37 8.67 1.91
N GLN A 76 18.19 8.93 1.34
CA GLN A 76 17.49 10.21 1.46
C GLN A 76 16.45 10.20 2.57
N MET A 77 16.20 9.04 3.18
CA MET A 77 15.26 8.92 4.29
C MET A 77 15.95 9.26 5.60
N GLY A 78 15.27 10.07 6.41
CA GLY A 78 15.77 10.42 7.73
C GLY A 78 15.49 9.34 8.76
N GLU A 79 15.64 9.72 10.01
CA GLU A 79 15.36 8.85 11.14
C GLU A 79 13.98 9.15 11.74
N SER A 80 13.40 8.15 12.36
CA SER A 80 12.18 8.31 13.17
C SER A 80 12.59 8.50 14.62
N LEU A 81 12.17 9.61 15.20
CA LEU A 81 12.45 9.94 16.59
C LEU A 81 11.20 9.71 17.44
N ILE A 82 11.40 9.06 18.58
CA ILE A 82 10.37 8.92 19.61
C ILE A 82 10.79 9.83 20.75
N THR A 83 9.98 10.85 21.02
CA THR A 83 10.28 11.86 22.02
C THR A 83 9.08 12.07 22.95
N THR A 84 9.31 12.70 24.09
CA THR A 84 8.23 13.05 25.02
C THR A 84 7.36 14.19 24.49
N SER A 85 7.93 15.07 23.67
CA SER A 85 7.25 16.17 22.98
C SER A 85 8.14 16.65 21.84
N LEU A 86 7.67 17.61 21.04
CA LEU A 86 8.45 18.15 19.91
C LEU A 86 9.81 18.73 20.35
N VAL A 87 9.88 19.25 21.55
CA VAL A 87 11.11 19.82 22.15
C VAL A 87 11.57 19.05 23.38
N GLY A 88 10.99 17.88 23.62
CA GLY A 88 11.25 17.07 24.78
C GLY A 88 12.43 16.11 24.64
N GLU A 89 12.55 15.25 25.63
CA GLU A 89 13.61 14.25 25.69
C GLU A 89 13.44 13.20 24.60
N GLU A 90 14.54 12.82 23.96
CA GLU A 90 14.57 11.71 23.02
C GLU A 90 14.52 10.39 23.79
N ILE A 91 13.49 9.56 23.48
CA ILE A 91 13.33 8.23 24.08
C ILE A 91 14.04 7.19 23.22
N ALA A 92 13.85 7.26 21.90
CA ALA A 92 14.42 6.29 20.97
C ALA A 92 14.58 6.90 19.58
N ARG A 93 15.47 6.32 18.80
CA ARG A 93 15.75 6.68 17.43
C ARG A 93 15.82 5.43 16.58
N MET A 94 15.11 5.44 15.46
CA MET A 94 15.09 4.32 14.51
C MET A 94 15.49 4.84 13.13
N THR A 95 16.37 4.11 12.47
CA THR A 95 16.64 4.34 11.06
C THR A 95 15.44 3.90 10.23
N ALA A 96 15.12 4.66 9.23
CA ALA A 96 14.00 4.35 8.35
C ALA A 96 14.23 3.07 7.52
#